data_97a9dea505fa6699dbefe305ec7434d3
#
_entry.id   97a9dea505fa6699dbefe305ec7434d3
#
_cell.length_a   1.000
_cell.length_b   1.000
_cell.length_c   1.000
_cell.angle_alpha   90.00
_cell.angle_beta   90.00
_cell.angle_gamma   90.00
#
_symmetry.space_group_name_H-M   'P 1'
#
loop_
_entity.id
_entity.type
_entity.pdbx_description
1 polymer ?
#
loop_
_entity_poly.entity_id
_entity_poly.type
_entity_poly.pdbx_seq_one_letter_code
_entity_poly.pdbx_strand_id
1 'polypeptide(L)'
;MTHVDTAGSGTATRWGRAAVVLITMSVFGPYLAGGIRTEQVAVYGAAVLLCALGLWSRVSLTTAGGVVVALHLAVVGVATIGVVFPPLNPTLHSVGSLTGGYDSLLLPLAVVLVLAMLVGSGANPAALLRSVCIVTVWAMAANTVVAIYSISSNSTTVLALFRLFGEGESVADRAERMGRYSGIFNQPAEAGLLYSVALLAAIYLYRDHIPKFTVSVAALTIGGTLSVSKIFLLVGAPIALAQILLVPGRRRRMWSLALTAVSVGLLTQLDVLERWDGRDFLLRLLPGAGQGDQVTLYTAGRFGEHSSLNEVVGAAFDISPMTGAGVRGLQLPYDNGWVEALVIAGVIGVVLHTALLAALFVGWLHGRSARPESVLAGGLVLAVVGASFGLPAITANRCATIVWLLLGLLLVVARPAAATTWWQRPGEGRHRVPPAVAPRLVGAGRRP
;
A
#
# COMPACT_ATOMS: atom_id res chain seq x y z
N MET A 1 29.07 -32.15 11.71
CA MET A 1 28.82 -30.69 11.87
C MET A 1 29.21 -30.01 10.58
N THR A 2 28.27 -29.81 9.68
CA THR A 2 28.48 -29.14 8.41
C THR A 2 28.33 -27.64 8.61
N HIS A 3 29.40 -26.89 8.42
CA HIS A 3 29.39 -25.43 8.31
C HIS A 3 28.43 -25.06 7.18
N VAL A 4 27.19 -24.66 7.52
CA VAL A 4 26.26 -24.08 6.57
C VAL A 4 26.78 -22.68 6.23
N ASP A 5 27.11 -22.48 4.95
CA ASP A 5 27.64 -21.26 4.37
C ASP A 5 26.79 -20.02 4.73
N THR A 6 27.19 -19.31 5.78
CA THR A 6 26.62 -18.02 6.16
C THR A 6 26.93 -16.89 5.14
N ALA A 7 27.91 -17.11 4.25
CA ALA A 7 28.30 -16.16 3.21
C ALA A 7 27.22 -16.01 2.11
N GLY A 8 26.51 -17.07 1.74
CA GLY A 8 25.49 -17.01 0.67
C GLY A 8 24.25 -16.18 1.04
N SER A 9 23.83 -16.18 2.29
CA SER A 9 22.63 -15.43 2.75
C SER A 9 22.84 -13.92 2.71
N GLY A 10 24.05 -13.43 2.93
CA GLY A 10 24.39 -12.01 2.87
C GLY A 10 24.28 -11.43 1.45
N THR A 11 24.74 -12.18 0.45
CA THR A 11 24.71 -11.74 -0.94
C THR A 11 23.28 -11.76 -1.51
N ALA A 12 22.50 -12.81 -1.28
CA ALA A 12 21.08 -12.89 -1.68
C ALA A 12 20.27 -11.73 -1.08
N THR A 13 20.50 -11.38 0.19
CA THR A 13 19.83 -10.25 0.84
C THR A 13 20.24 -8.90 0.21
N ARG A 14 21.49 -8.70 -0.19
CA ARG A 14 21.94 -7.46 -0.86
C ARG A 14 21.27 -7.28 -2.21
N TRP A 15 21.27 -8.29 -3.07
CA TRP A 15 20.61 -8.26 -4.37
C TRP A 15 19.09 -8.09 -4.23
N GLY A 16 18.46 -8.83 -3.30
CA GLY A 16 17.05 -8.70 -3.01
C GLY A 16 16.67 -7.28 -2.56
N ARG A 17 17.50 -6.65 -1.71
CA ARG A 17 17.30 -5.26 -1.31
C ARG A 17 17.43 -4.30 -2.50
N ALA A 18 18.43 -4.47 -3.36
CA ALA A 18 18.59 -3.64 -4.54
C ALA A 18 17.37 -3.75 -5.47
N ALA A 19 16.88 -4.97 -5.70
CA ALA A 19 15.69 -5.21 -6.52
C ALA A 19 14.43 -4.53 -5.95
N VAL A 20 14.12 -4.73 -4.65
CA VAL A 20 12.94 -4.07 -4.05
C VAL A 20 13.08 -2.55 -3.96
N VAL A 21 14.28 -2.02 -3.74
CA VAL A 21 14.53 -0.58 -3.78
C VAL A 21 14.27 -0.04 -5.18
N LEU A 22 14.78 -0.69 -6.21
CA LEU A 22 14.56 -0.29 -7.60
C LEU A 22 13.05 -0.30 -7.95
N ILE A 23 12.35 -1.38 -7.61
CA ILE A 23 10.90 -1.48 -7.84
C ILE A 23 10.16 -0.40 -7.06
N THR A 24 10.49 -0.18 -5.79
CA THR A 24 9.84 0.85 -4.97
C THR A 24 10.10 2.25 -5.53
N MET A 25 11.33 2.56 -5.95
CA MET A 25 11.68 3.85 -6.57
C MET A 25 10.98 4.05 -7.90
N SER A 26 10.81 3.00 -8.71
CA SER A 26 10.15 3.10 -10.02
C SER A 26 8.67 3.47 -9.92
N VAL A 27 8.01 3.20 -8.79
CA VAL A 27 6.63 3.68 -8.51
C VAL A 27 6.53 5.21 -8.53
N PHE A 28 7.61 5.87 -8.14
CA PHE A 28 7.72 7.34 -8.12
C PHE A 28 8.34 7.91 -9.41
N GLY A 29 8.57 7.06 -10.40
CA GLY A 29 9.14 7.45 -11.69
C GLY A 29 8.11 8.05 -12.65
N PRO A 30 8.57 8.64 -13.77
CA PRO A 30 7.70 9.20 -14.80
C PRO A 30 6.97 8.11 -15.61
N TYR A 31 5.99 8.54 -16.38
CA TYR A 31 5.47 7.74 -17.48
C TYR A 31 6.46 7.72 -18.64
N LEU A 32 6.61 6.56 -19.26
CA LEU A 32 7.42 6.36 -20.45
C LEU A 32 6.55 6.53 -21.72
N ALA A 33 7.19 6.46 -22.90
CA ALA A 33 6.49 6.54 -24.16
C ALA A 33 5.35 5.50 -24.24
N GLY A 34 4.20 5.91 -24.79
CA GLY A 34 3.02 5.04 -24.91
C GLY A 34 2.24 4.83 -23.61
N GLY A 35 2.45 5.66 -22.59
CA GLY A 35 1.72 5.56 -21.32
C GLY A 35 2.21 4.43 -20.40
N ILE A 36 3.32 3.78 -20.75
CA ILE A 36 3.93 2.72 -19.93
C ILE A 36 4.49 3.36 -18.66
N ARG A 37 4.23 2.75 -17.52
CA ARG A 37 4.74 3.21 -16.22
C ARG A 37 6.08 2.57 -15.90
N THR A 38 6.96 3.33 -15.26
CA THR A 38 8.29 2.85 -14.85
C THR A 38 8.22 1.64 -13.93
N GLU A 39 7.21 1.54 -13.04
CA GLU A 39 7.03 0.38 -12.18
C GLU A 39 6.62 -0.89 -12.95
N GLN A 40 5.88 -0.77 -14.05
CA GLN A 40 5.57 -1.93 -14.90
C GLN A 40 6.85 -2.56 -15.45
N VAL A 41 7.73 -1.72 -16.01
CA VAL A 41 9.01 -2.15 -16.54
C VAL A 41 9.88 -2.80 -15.46
N ALA A 42 9.94 -2.18 -14.28
CA ALA A 42 10.76 -2.70 -13.18
C ALA A 42 10.21 -4.02 -12.63
N VAL A 43 8.89 -4.12 -12.40
CA VAL A 43 8.27 -5.33 -11.83
C VAL A 43 8.30 -6.49 -12.81
N TYR A 44 7.82 -6.29 -14.06
CA TYR A 44 7.81 -7.35 -15.06
C TYR A 44 9.22 -7.73 -15.48
N GLY A 45 10.12 -6.75 -15.64
CA GLY A 45 11.53 -7.01 -15.92
C GLY A 45 12.19 -7.84 -14.82
N ALA A 46 11.95 -7.51 -13.54
CA ALA A 46 12.44 -8.30 -12.41
C ALA A 46 11.83 -9.72 -12.41
N ALA A 47 10.52 -9.85 -12.65
CA ALA A 47 9.86 -11.15 -12.70
C ALA A 47 10.46 -12.05 -13.81
N VAL A 48 10.60 -11.52 -15.03
CA VAL A 48 11.21 -12.25 -16.16
C VAL A 48 12.66 -12.64 -15.86
N LEU A 49 13.46 -11.70 -15.35
CA LEU A 49 14.86 -11.96 -15.00
C LEU A 49 14.99 -13.06 -13.93
N LEU A 50 14.21 -12.99 -12.85
CA LEU A 50 14.27 -13.99 -11.78
C LEU A 50 13.75 -15.36 -12.25
N CYS A 51 12.74 -15.39 -13.13
CA CYS A 51 12.29 -16.62 -13.78
C CYS A 51 13.38 -17.22 -14.68
N ALA A 52 14.04 -16.39 -15.50
CA ALA A 52 15.14 -16.83 -16.37
C ALA A 52 16.33 -17.39 -15.57
N LEU A 53 16.56 -16.87 -14.35
CA LEU A 53 17.55 -17.40 -13.41
C LEU A 53 17.09 -18.69 -12.69
N GLY A 54 15.93 -19.25 -13.03
CA GLY A 54 15.40 -20.49 -12.48
C GLY A 54 14.86 -20.37 -11.05
N LEU A 55 14.68 -19.15 -10.54
CA LEU A 55 14.22 -18.94 -9.16
C LEU A 55 12.73 -19.21 -8.96
N TRP A 56 11.97 -19.43 -10.05
CA TRP A 56 10.56 -19.83 -9.98
C TRP A 56 10.35 -21.13 -9.18
N SER A 57 11.32 -22.04 -9.18
CA SER A 57 11.29 -23.29 -8.40
C SER A 57 11.41 -23.07 -6.89
N ARG A 58 11.80 -21.88 -6.46
CA ARG A 58 11.94 -21.49 -5.03
C ARG A 58 10.79 -20.67 -4.50
N VAL A 59 9.73 -20.47 -5.29
CA VAL A 59 8.54 -19.75 -4.85
C VAL A 59 7.92 -20.43 -3.63
N SER A 60 7.74 -19.68 -2.56
CA SER A 60 7.17 -20.16 -1.32
C SER A 60 6.18 -19.14 -0.77
N LEU A 61 4.95 -19.57 -0.52
CA LEU A 61 3.87 -18.77 0.01
C LEU A 61 3.41 -19.30 1.36
N THR A 62 2.92 -18.43 2.22
CA THR A 62 2.17 -18.85 3.40
C THR A 62 0.85 -19.47 2.97
N THR A 63 0.20 -20.25 3.84
CA THR A 63 -1.15 -20.78 3.55
C THR A 63 -2.14 -19.64 3.24
N ALA A 64 -2.14 -18.57 4.05
CA ALA A 64 -2.94 -17.38 3.80
C ALA A 64 -2.57 -16.72 2.47
N GLY A 65 -1.26 -16.64 2.15
CA GLY A 65 -0.76 -16.11 0.90
C GLY A 65 -1.21 -16.92 -0.31
N GLY A 66 -1.21 -18.24 -0.21
CA GLY A 66 -1.76 -19.13 -1.25
C GLY A 66 -3.24 -18.85 -1.53
N VAL A 67 -4.04 -18.65 -0.48
CA VAL A 67 -5.46 -18.28 -0.61
C VAL A 67 -5.62 -16.91 -1.28
N VAL A 68 -4.85 -15.91 -0.85
CA VAL A 68 -4.88 -14.56 -1.45
C VAL A 68 -4.54 -14.60 -2.93
N VAL A 69 -3.48 -15.31 -3.32
CA VAL A 69 -3.08 -15.46 -4.73
C VAL A 69 -4.14 -16.22 -5.53
N ALA A 70 -4.71 -17.30 -4.97
CA ALA A 70 -5.75 -18.07 -5.65
C ALA A 70 -7.02 -17.24 -5.88
N LEU A 71 -7.46 -16.44 -4.89
CA LEU A 71 -8.60 -15.54 -5.03
C LEU A 71 -8.34 -14.47 -6.09
N HIS A 72 -7.14 -13.90 -6.11
CA HIS A 72 -6.78 -12.89 -7.12
C HIS A 72 -6.73 -13.49 -8.53
N LEU A 73 -6.18 -14.70 -8.68
CA LEU A 73 -6.20 -15.44 -9.95
C LEU A 73 -7.64 -15.79 -10.39
N ALA A 74 -8.53 -16.09 -9.44
CA ALA A 74 -9.94 -16.30 -9.75
C ALA A 74 -10.60 -15.03 -10.31
N VAL A 75 -10.29 -13.84 -9.76
CA VAL A 75 -10.73 -12.55 -10.32
C VAL A 75 -10.24 -12.40 -11.76
N VAL A 76 -8.95 -12.67 -12.02
CA VAL A 76 -8.37 -12.63 -13.38
C VAL A 76 -9.11 -13.61 -14.30
N GLY A 77 -9.40 -14.82 -13.82
CA GLY A 77 -10.12 -15.84 -14.60
C GLY A 77 -11.54 -15.37 -14.98
N VAL A 78 -12.31 -14.86 -14.03
CA VAL A 78 -13.68 -14.35 -14.30
C VAL A 78 -13.63 -13.14 -15.23
N ALA A 79 -12.71 -12.20 -15.00
CA ALA A 79 -12.50 -11.04 -15.89
C ALA A 79 -12.14 -11.46 -17.32
N THR A 80 -11.40 -12.56 -17.48
CA THR A 80 -11.06 -13.13 -18.80
C THR A 80 -12.28 -13.76 -19.47
N ILE A 81 -13.18 -14.41 -18.71
CA ILE A 81 -14.46 -14.92 -19.25
C ILE A 81 -15.25 -13.77 -19.89
N GLY A 82 -15.34 -12.61 -19.22
CA GLY A 82 -16.01 -11.44 -19.79
C GLY A 82 -15.37 -10.89 -21.07
N VAL A 83 -14.10 -11.17 -21.32
CA VAL A 83 -13.42 -10.83 -22.59
C VAL A 83 -13.72 -11.84 -23.69
N VAL A 84 -13.69 -13.14 -23.36
CA VAL A 84 -13.89 -14.23 -24.35
C VAL A 84 -15.38 -14.32 -24.74
N PHE A 85 -16.27 -14.09 -23.79
CA PHE A 85 -17.73 -14.10 -24.00
C PHE A 85 -18.27 -12.71 -23.70
N PRO A 86 -18.05 -11.73 -24.62
CA PRO A 86 -18.49 -10.37 -24.39
C PRO A 86 -20.02 -10.30 -24.27
N PRO A 87 -20.55 -9.47 -23.38
CA PRO A 87 -21.98 -9.24 -23.28
C PRO A 87 -22.53 -8.64 -24.56
N LEU A 88 -23.79 -8.95 -24.88
CA LEU A 88 -24.46 -8.50 -26.11
C LEU A 88 -24.57 -6.98 -26.24
N ASN A 89 -24.48 -6.25 -25.12
CA ASN A 89 -24.52 -4.79 -25.13
C ASN A 89 -23.07 -4.21 -25.11
N PRO A 90 -22.63 -3.55 -26.19
CA PRO A 90 -21.24 -3.10 -26.35
C PRO A 90 -20.89 -1.84 -25.53
N THR A 91 -21.82 -1.17 -24.88
CA THR A 91 -21.59 0.17 -24.30
C THR A 91 -20.52 0.20 -23.21
N LEU A 92 -20.34 -0.85 -22.40
CA LEU A 92 -19.25 -0.96 -21.43
C LEU A 92 -18.08 -1.80 -21.95
N HIS A 93 -18.28 -2.61 -23.00
CA HIS A 93 -17.31 -3.60 -23.43
C HIS A 93 -16.21 -3.02 -24.36
N SER A 94 -16.52 -1.94 -25.08
CA SER A 94 -15.63 -1.41 -26.15
C SER A 94 -14.65 -0.35 -25.71
N VAL A 95 -14.61 0.01 -24.43
CA VAL A 95 -14.10 1.32 -24.00
C VAL A 95 -12.73 1.27 -23.37
N GLY A 96 -12.36 0.19 -22.69
CA GLY A 96 -11.06 0.05 -22.01
C GLY A 96 -10.01 -0.68 -22.86
N SER A 97 -8.74 -0.37 -22.58
CA SER A 97 -7.62 -1.11 -23.16
C SER A 97 -7.50 -2.49 -22.51
N LEU A 98 -7.38 -3.55 -23.34
CA LEU A 98 -7.09 -4.90 -22.85
C LEU A 98 -5.78 -4.94 -22.06
N THR A 99 -4.75 -4.31 -22.59
CA THR A 99 -3.42 -4.29 -21.97
C THR A 99 -3.45 -3.57 -20.63
N GLY A 100 -4.11 -2.41 -20.56
CA GLY A 100 -4.25 -1.66 -19.30
C GLY A 100 -5.09 -2.40 -18.26
N GLY A 101 -6.17 -3.06 -18.67
CA GLY A 101 -7.02 -3.82 -17.77
C GLY A 101 -6.31 -5.06 -17.20
N TYR A 102 -5.63 -5.84 -18.03
CA TYR A 102 -4.84 -6.97 -17.54
C TYR A 102 -3.66 -6.51 -16.70
N ASP A 103 -3.00 -5.41 -17.05
CA ASP A 103 -1.90 -4.88 -16.25
C ASP A 103 -2.33 -4.58 -14.82
N SER A 104 -3.47 -3.93 -14.61
CA SER A 104 -3.99 -3.63 -13.28
C SER A 104 -4.22 -4.89 -12.43
N LEU A 105 -4.56 -6.02 -13.06
CA LEU A 105 -4.79 -7.29 -12.37
C LEU A 105 -3.51 -8.12 -12.22
N LEU A 106 -2.60 -8.11 -13.21
CA LEU A 106 -1.41 -8.96 -13.22
C LEU A 106 -0.22 -8.36 -12.49
N LEU A 107 -0.11 -7.03 -12.45
CA LEU A 107 0.99 -6.33 -11.77
C LEU A 107 1.09 -6.70 -10.27
N PRO A 108 0.00 -6.76 -9.50
CA PRO A 108 0.00 -7.27 -8.13
C PRO A 108 0.56 -8.68 -8.01
N LEU A 109 0.15 -9.59 -8.89
CA LEU A 109 0.65 -10.97 -8.91
C LEU A 109 2.14 -11.05 -9.25
N ALA A 110 2.60 -10.23 -10.19
CA ALA A 110 4.01 -10.14 -10.53
C ALA A 110 4.86 -9.63 -9.36
N VAL A 111 4.37 -8.64 -8.60
CA VAL A 111 5.01 -8.17 -7.36
C VAL A 111 5.15 -9.30 -6.34
N VAL A 112 4.06 -10.04 -6.08
CA VAL A 112 4.07 -11.18 -5.15
C VAL A 112 5.02 -12.27 -5.63
N LEU A 113 5.03 -12.58 -6.93
CA LEU A 113 5.94 -13.56 -7.52
C LEU A 113 7.42 -13.17 -7.34
N VAL A 114 7.76 -11.92 -7.64
CA VAL A 114 9.11 -11.38 -7.41
C VAL A 114 9.53 -11.52 -5.94
N LEU A 115 8.67 -11.12 -5.01
CA LEU A 115 8.95 -11.24 -3.57
C LEU A 115 9.11 -12.70 -3.15
N ALA A 116 8.25 -13.60 -3.63
CA ALA A 116 8.29 -15.03 -3.31
C ALA A 116 9.59 -15.68 -3.82
N MET A 117 10.06 -15.30 -5.03
CA MET A 117 11.34 -15.76 -5.57
C MET A 117 12.53 -15.20 -4.78
N LEU A 118 12.53 -13.91 -4.43
CA LEU A 118 13.61 -13.29 -3.66
C LEU A 118 13.73 -13.91 -2.25
N VAL A 119 12.61 -14.05 -1.55
CA VAL A 119 12.60 -14.63 -0.21
C VAL A 119 12.92 -16.13 -0.26
N GLY A 120 12.37 -16.87 -1.23
CA GLY A 120 12.68 -18.28 -1.45
C GLY A 120 14.16 -18.52 -1.82
N SER A 121 14.84 -17.53 -2.41
CA SER A 121 16.28 -17.57 -2.66
C SER A 121 17.15 -17.24 -1.44
N GLY A 122 16.53 -16.96 -0.28
CA GLY A 122 17.21 -16.68 0.97
C GLY A 122 17.37 -15.20 1.32
N ALA A 123 16.74 -14.28 0.60
CA ALA A 123 16.72 -12.88 0.98
C ALA A 123 15.93 -12.69 2.29
N ASN A 124 16.46 -11.88 3.20
CA ASN A 124 15.82 -11.61 4.51
C ASN A 124 14.58 -10.70 4.33
N PRO A 125 13.35 -11.19 4.59
CA PRO A 125 12.13 -10.42 4.38
C PRO A 125 12.04 -9.17 5.27
N ALA A 126 12.60 -9.18 6.48
CA ALA A 126 12.62 -8.02 7.36
C ALA A 126 13.53 -6.90 6.80
N ALA A 127 14.66 -7.28 6.18
CA ALA A 127 15.55 -6.32 5.52
C ALA A 127 14.90 -5.73 4.25
N LEU A 128 14.17 -6.55 3.48
CA LEU A 128 13.40 -6.09 2.32
C LEU A 128 12.29 -5.13 2.75
N LEU A 129 11.48 -5.51 3.75
CA LEU A 129 10.40 -4.70 4.30
C LEU A 129 10.92 -3.33 4.75
N ARG A 130 12.03 -3.32 5.52
CA ARG A 130 12.64 -2.08 5.97
C ARG A 130 13.06 -1.20 4.80
N SER A 131 13.61 -1.79 3.73
CA SER A 131 14.04 -1.04 2.54
C SER A 131 12.85 -0.42 1.81
N VAL A 132 11.76 -1.17 1.59
CA VAL A 132 10.51 -0.65 1.00
C VAL A 132 9.98 0.51 1.85
N CYS A 133 9.87 0.33 3.17
CA CYS A 133 9.38 1.37 4.08
C CYS A 133 10.24 2.64 4.01
N ILE A 134 11.57 2.52 4.01
CA ILE A 134 12.49 3.69 3.94
C ILE A 134 12.26 4.47 2.65
N VAL A 135 12.26 3.77 1.51
CA VAL A 135 12.06 4.41 0.20
C VAL A 135 10.70 5.09 0.13
N THR A 136 9.63 4.40 0.54
CA THR A 136 8.27 4.94 0.52
C THR A 136 8.16 6.21 1.38
N VAL A 137 8.70 6.20 2.60
CA VAL A 137 8.65 7.35 3.50
C VAL A 137 9.35 8.56 2.90
N TRP A 138 10.58 8.39 2.40
CA TRP A 138 11.36 9.51 1.88
C TRP A 138 10.88 9.99 0.51
N ALA A 139 10.42 9.09 -0.35
CA ALA A 139 9.80 9.47 -1.63
C ALA A 139 8.51 10.27 -1.41
N MET A 140 7.65 9.86 -0.47
CA MET A 140 6.44 10.61 -0.15
C MET A 140 6.75 11.93 0.59
N ALA A 141 7.81 12.00 1.39
CA ALA A 141 8.28 13.27 1.96
C ALA A 141 8.79 14.21 0.86
N ALA A 142 9.52 13.71 -0.13
CA ALA A 142 9.91 14.49 -1.30
C ALA A 142 8.68 14.94 -2.13
N ASN A 143 7.68 14.08 -2.28
CA ASN A 143 6.42 14.43 -2.94
C ASN A 143 5.69 15.58 -2.21
N THR A 144 5.81 15.67 -0.88
CA THR A 144 5.28 16.82 -0.12
C THR A 144 5.95 18.14 -0.54
N VAL A 145 7.27 18.13 -0.76
CA VAL A 145 8.00 19.31 -1.27
C VAL A 145 7.48 19.68 -2.67
N VAL A 146 7.26 18.69 -3.53
CA VAL A 146 6.69 18.91 -4.87
C VAL A 146 5.28 19.50 -4.77
N ALA A 147 4.42 18.99 -3.88
CA ALA A 147 3.08 19.52 -3.68
C ALA A 147 3.09 20.98 -3.19
N ILE A 148 3.99 21.33 -2.25
CA ILE A 148 4.19 22.72 -1.80
C ILE A 148 4.68 23.60 -2.95
N TYR A 149 5.62 23.11 -3.75
CA TYR A 149 6.11 23.82 -4.92
C TYR A 149 5.00 24.08 -5.95
N SER A 150 4.10 23.13 -6.17
CA SER A 150 2.95 23.28 -7.07
C SER A 150 2.00 24.41 -6.64
N ILE A 151 1.87 24.70 -5.35
CA ILE A 151 1.05 25.82 -4.82
C ILE A 151 1.69 27.17 -5.18
N SER A 152 3.03 27.23 -5.19
CA SER A 152 3.78 28.49 -5.36
C SER A 152 4.11 28.79 -6.82
N SER A 153 4.10 27.79 -7.70
CA SER A 153 4.52 27.90 -9.10
C SER A 153 3.40 27.44 -10.03
N ASN A 154 3.04 28.27 -11.01
CA ASN A 154 2.14 27.87 -12.10
C ASN A 154 2.80 26.89 -13.09
N SER A 155 3.92 26.26 -12.74
CA SER A 155 4.70 25.41 -13.65
C SER A 155 4.23 23.96 -13.59
N THR A 156 3.31 23.58 -14.47
CA THR A 156 2.83 22.20 -14.65
C THR A 156 3.76 21.35 -15.53
N THR A 157 4.68 21.96 -16.28
CA THR A 157 5.43 21.31 -17.37
C THR A 157 6.28 20.11 -16.89
N VAL A 158 7.00 20.23 -15.77
CA VAL A 158 7.81 19.11 -15.24
C VAL A 158 6.93 17.99 -14.70
N LEU A 159 5.81 18.35 -14.06
CA LEU A 159 4.89 17.37 -13.49
C LEU A 159 4.09 16.61 -14.55
N ALA A 160 3.95 17.17 -15.76
CA ALA A 160 3.29 16.49 -16.87
C ALA A 160 3.91 15.11 -17.17
N LEU A 161 5.24 14.96 -17.08
CA LEU A 161 5.93 13.67 -17.26
C LEU A 161 5.50 12.61 -16.24
N PHE A 162 5.07 13.00 -15.06
CA PHE A 162 4.61 12.10 -14.01
C PHE A 162 3.11 11.86 -14.01
N ARG A 163 2.35 12.76 -14.66
CA ARG A 163 0.89 12.80 -14.69
C ARG A 163 0.30 12.47 -16.05
N LEU A 164 1.13 12.14 -17.05
CA LEU A 164 0.69 11.80 -18.40
C LEU A 164 -0.28 10.62 -18.39
N PHE A 165 -1.54 10.94 -18.67
CA PHE A 165 -2.64 10.00 -18.77
C PHE A 165 -3.40 10.25 -20.06
N GLY A 166 -2.83 9.86 -21.20
CA GLY A 166 -3.48 10.05 -22.50
C GLY A 166 -3.44 11.50 -23.00
N GLU A 167 -4.21 11.76 -24.04
CA GLU A 167 -4.40 13.10 -24.59
C GLU A 167 -5.42 13.86 -23.73
N GLY A 168 -5.05 15.04 -23.26
CA GLY A 168 -5.96 15.93 -22.55
C GLY A 168 -5.47 16.33 -21.14
N GLU A 169 -6.34 17.02 -20.42
CA GLU A 169 -6.08 17.53 -19.09
C GLU A 169 -6.00 16.37 -18.06
N SER A 170 -4.93 16.32 -17.28
CA SER A 170 -4.79 15.29 -16.23
C SER A 170 -5.82 15.50 -15.11
N VAL A 171 -6.19 14.41 -14.43
CA VAL A 171 -7.05 14.48 -13.24
C VAL A 171 -6.39 15.33 -12.14
N ALA A 172 -5.05 15.31 -12.06
CA ALA A 172 -4.29 16.13 -11.13
C ALA A 172 -4.44 17.63 -11.41
N ASP A 173 -4.35 18.06 -12.66
CA ASP A 173 -4.48 19.47 -13.02
C ASP A 173 -5.89 20.00 -12.69
N ARG A 174 -6.91 19.16 -12.91
CA ARG A 174 -8.28 19.47 -12.49
C ARG A 174 -8.42 19.54 -10.98
N ALA A 175 -7.77 18.64 -10.26
CA ALA A 175 -7.79 18.61 -8.80
C ALA A 175 -7.05 19.82 -8.20
N GLU A 176 -5.92 20.24 -8.80
CA GLU A 176 -5.16 21.41 -8.35
C GLU A 176 -5.97 22.70 -8.45
N ARG A 177 -6.81 22.86 -9.48
CA ARG A 177 -7.76 23.99 -9.57
C ARG A 177 -8.82 23.98 -8.46
N MET A 178 -9.02 22.84 -7.79
CA MET A 178 -9.86 22.72 -6.58
C MET A 178 -9.03 22.77 -5.29
N GLY A 179 -7.76 23.20 -5.36
CA GLY A 179 -6.87 23.26 -4.22
C GLY A 179 -6.38 21.89 -3.68
N ARG A 180 -6.42 20.83 -4.50
CA ARG A 180 -6.02 19.47 -4.12
C ARG A 180 -4.71 19.10 -4.80
N TYR A 181 -3.61 19.19 -4.05
CA TYR A 181 -2.26 19.01 -4.57
C TYR A 181 -1.73 17.60 -4.29
N SER A 182 -1.67 16.76 -5.32
CA SER A 182 -1.20 15.37 -5.23
C SER A 182 0.30 15.20 -5.52
N GLY A 183 1.01 16.29 -5.85
CA GLY A 183 2.41 16.24 -6.28
C GLY A 183 2.57 15.51 -7.60
N ILE A 184 3.43 14.49 -7.65
CA ILE A 184 3.69 13.70 -8.88
C ILE A 184 2.55 12.74 -9.25
N PHE A 185 1.57 12.52 -8.39
CA PHE A 185 0.49 11.55 -8.63
C PHE A 185 -0.64 12.19 -9.44
N ASN A 186 -1.21 11.39 -10.35
CA ASN A 186 -2.32 11.85 -11.18
C ASN A 186 -3.64 11.98 -10.39
N GLN A 187 -3.80 11.26 -9.30
CA GLN A 187 -5.02 11.25 -8.50
C GLN A 187 -4.77 11.60 -7.03
N PRO A 188 -5.52 12.54 -6.44
CA PRO A 188 -5.44 12.82 -5.01
C PRO A 188 -5.76 11.62 -4.11
N ALA A 189 -6.63 10.71 -4.56
CA ALA A 189 -6.97 9.50 -3.84
C ALA A 189 -5.76 8.55 -3.75
N GLU A 190 -5.03 8.37 -4.85
CA GLU A 190 -3.80 7.58 -4.92
C GLU A 190 -2.71 8.17 -3.99
N ALA A 191 -2.46 9.48 -4.12
CA ALA A 191 -1.53 10.18 -3.23
C ALA A 191 -1.92 10.00 -1.76
N GLY A 192 -3.21 10.14 -1.44
CA GLY A 192 -3.73 9.98 -0.07
C GLY A 192 -3.51 8.60 0.51
N LEU A 193 -3.70 7.54 -0.29
CA LEU A 193 -3.38 6.18 0.15
C LEU A 193 -1.88 6.01 0.38
N LEU A 194 -1.04 6.51 -0.52
CA LEU A 194 0.41 6.42 -0.37
C LEU A 194 0.95 7.23 0.81
N TYR A 195 0.38 8.42 1.09
CA TYR A 195 0.68 9.16 2.32
C TYR A 195 0.27 8.38 3.57
N SER A 196 -0.87 7.69 3.53
CA SER A 196 -1.33 6.84 4.63
C SER A 196 -0.36 5.68 4.87
N VAL A 197 0.02 4.97 3.81
CA VAL A 197 0.99 3.87 3.86
C VAL A 197 2.36 4.35 4.35
N ALA A 198 2.84 5.50 3.84
CA ALA A 198 4.11 6.09 4.26
C ALA A 198 4.09 6.51 5.73
N LEU A 199 2.97 7.04 6.23
CA LEU A 199 2.81 7.43 7.62
C LEU A 199 2.88 6.19 8.54
N LEU A 200 2.19 5.10 8.19
CA LEU A 200 2.27 3.84 8.91
C LEU A 200 3.69 3.25 8.89
N ALA A 201 4.38 3.34 7.73
CA ALA A 201 5.77 2.93 7.59
C ALA A 201 6.73 3.79 8.41
N ALA A 202 6.50 5.11 8.52
CA ALA A 202 7.30 6.00 9.37
C ALA A 202 7.15 5.66 10.86
N ILE A 203 5.92 5.36 11.30
CA ILE A 203 5.64 4.91 12.68
C ILE A 203 6.38 3.60 12.97
N TYR A 204 6.37 2.66 12.02
CA TYR A 204 7.11 1.40 12.13
C TYR A 204 8.62 1.61 12.21
N LEU A 205 9.20 2.42 11.31
CA LEU A 205 10.65 2.59 11.18
C LEU A 205 11.28 3.40 12.30
N TYR A 206 10.61 4.50 12.69
CA TYR A 206 11.23 5.55 13.49
C TYR A 206 10.68 5.66 14.91
N ARG A 207 9.91 4.67 15.36
CA ARG A 207 9.31 4.65 16.71
C ARG A 207 10.33 4.91 17.83
N ASP A 208 11.60 4.57 17.61
CA ASP A 208 12.69 4.71 18.60
C ASP A 208 13.58 5.93 18.34
N HIS A 209 13.36 6.69 17.24
CA HIS A 209 14.15 7.83 16.82
C HIS A 209 13.32 9.10 16.70
N ILE A 210 13.10 9.79 17.83
CA ILE A 210 12.21 10.96 17.92
C ILE A 210 12.45 11.99 16.78
N PRO A 211 13.68 12.46 16.47
CA PRO A 211 13.86 13.47 15.41
C PRO A 211 13.40 12.99 14.03
N LYS A 212 13.80 11.77 13.63
CA LYS A 212 13.38 11.20 12.33
C LYS A 212 11.88 10.95 12.27
N PHE A 213 11.32 10.45 13.36
CA PHE A 213 9.88 10.26 13.50
C PHE A 213 9.15 11.58 13.27
N THR A 214 9.56 12.62 13.98
CA THR A 214 8.97 13.94 13.91
C THR A 214 8.95 14.51 12.50
N VAL A 215 10.16 14.60 11.89
CA VAL A 215 10.31 15.18 10.55
C VAL A 215 9.50 14.39 9.53
N SER A 216 9.53 13.04 9.60
CA SER A 216 8.80 12.21 8.66
C SER A 216 7.29 12.35 8.84
N VAL A 217 6.77 12.27 10.08
CA VAL A 217 5.34 12.38 10.36
C VAL A 217 4.83 13.77 9.98
N ALA A 218 5.58 14.84 10.30
CA ALA A 218 5.22 16.19 9.91
C ALA A 218 5.13 16.34 8.38
N ALA A 219 6.18 15.95 7.65
CA ALA A 219 6.20 16.05 6.20
C ALA A 219 5.05 15.26 5.55
N LEU A 220 4.81 14.02 6.01
CA LEU A 220 3.77 13.16 5.46
C LEU A 220 2.35 13.64 5.81
N THR A 221 2.15 14.19 7.01
CA THR A 221 0.87 14.78 7.39
C THR A 221 0.57 16.03 6.56
N ILE A 222 1.58 16.88 6.34
CA ILE A 222 1.47 18.05 5.46
C ILE A 222 1.05 17.62 4.06
N GLY A 223 1.80 16.73 3.41
CA GLY A 223 1.50 16.31 2.04
C GLY A 223 0.16 15.60 1.92
N GLY A 224 -0.18 14.73 2.88
CA GLY A 224 -1.48 14.07 2.93
C GLY A 224 -2.65 15.06 3.08
N THR A 225 -2.47 16.12 3.87
CA THR A 225 -3.46 17.19 4.03
C THR A 225 -3.59 18.02 2.75
N LEU A 226 -2.48 18.42 2.12
CA LEU A 226 -2.48 19.16 0.86
C LEU A 226 -3.17 18.40 -0.28
N SER A 227 -3.10 17.07 -0.27
CA SER A 227 -3.82 16.26 -1.25
C SER A 227 -5.35 16.33 -1.10
N VAL A 228 -5.84 16.80 0.04
CA VAL A 228 -7.27 16.82 0.44
C VAL A 228 -7.96 15.49 0.11
N SER A 229 -7.23 14.40 0.33
CA SER A 229 -7.73 13.06 0.09
C SER A 229 -8.55 12.56 1.26
N LYS A 230 -9.80 12.19 0.99
CA LYS A 230 -10.66 11.58 2.02
C LYS A 230 -10.08 10.27 2.55
N ILE A 231 -9.35 9.51 1.71
CA ILE A 231 -8.66 8.28 2.14
C ILE A 231 -7.60 8.61 3.20
N PHE A 232 -6.80 9.67 2.98
CA PHE A 232 -5.83 10.08 4.00
C PHE A 232 -6.53 10.59 5.27
N LEU A 233 -7.49 11.49 5.12
CA LEU A 233 -8.13 12.17 6.27
C LEU A 233 -9.02 11.26 7.10
N LEU A 234 -9.81 10.38 6.45
CA LEU A 234 -10.82 9.56 7.13
C LEU A 234 -10.34 8.14 7.45
N VAL A 235 -9.30 7.65 6.76
CA VAL A 235 -8.80 6.29 6.95
C VAL A 235 -7.36 6.31 7.45
N GLY A 236 -6.43 6.87 6.70
CA GLY A 236 -5.00 6.79 7.00
C GLY A 236 -4.59 7.50 8.28
N ALA A 237 -4.98 8.76 8.42
CA ALA A 237 -4.62 9.57 9.60
C ALA A 237 -5.25 9.03 10.90
N PRO A 238 -6.53 8.62 10.96
CA PRO A 238 -7.09 7.98 12.15
C PRO A 238 -6.40 6.66 12.53
N ILE A 239 -6.07 5.79 11.55
CA ILE A 239 -5.35 4.55 11.82
C ILE A 239 -3.94 4.85 12.35
N ALA A 240 -3.24 5.80 11.75
CA ALA A 240 -1.92 6.21 12.20
C ALA A 240 -1.96 6.80 13.62
N LEU A 241 -2.95 7.66 13.91
CA LEU A 241 -3.16 8.19 15.24
C LEU A 241 -3.42 7.09 16.27
N ALA A 242 -4.28 6.13 15.93
CA ALA A 242 -4.52 4.96 16.78
C ALA A 242 -3.24 4.17 17.03
N GLN A 243 -2.40 3.95 16.02
CA GLN A 243 -1.10 3.29 16.19
C GLN A 243 -0.15 4.09 17.07
N ILE A 244 -0.07 5.41 16.92
CA ILE A 244 0.75 6.28 17.80
C ILE A 244 0.28 6.17 19.25
N LEU A 245 -1.03 6.11 19.50
CA LEU A 245 -1.60 5.95 20.84
C LEU A 245 -1.28 4.58 21.46
N LEU A 246 -1.08 3.56 20.64
CA LEU A 246 -0.72 2.20 21.07
C LEU A 246 0.78 2.02 21.34
N VAL A 247 1.64 2.96 20.93
CA VAL A 247 3.09 2.90 21.20
C VAL A 247 3.35 2.91 22.71
N PRO A 248 4.17 2.01 23.27
CA PRO A 248 4.52 2.02 24.69
C PRO A 248 5.23 3.31 25.09
N GLY A 249 4.82 3.88 26.23
CA GLY A 249 5.46 5.06 26.82
C GLY A 249 4.69 6.37 26.68
N ARG A 250 4.09 6.85 27.82
CA ARG A 250 3.28 8.08 27.89
C ARG A 250 4.02 9.31 27.35
N ARG A 251 5.29 9.47 27.68
CA ARG A 251 6.11 10.62 27.25
C ARG A 251 6.26 10.69 25.74
N ARG A 252 6.51 9.53 25.07
CA ARG A 252 6.62 9.45 23.61
C ARG A 252 5.31 9.80 22.91
N ARG A 253 4.18 9.28 23.42
CA ARG A 253 2.84 9.62 22.91
C ARG A 253 2.58 11.12 22.96
N MET A 254 2.83 11.73 24.11
CA MET A 254 2.63 13.16 24.30
C MET A 254 3.49 13.99 23.33
N TRP A 255 4.75 13.66 23.20
CA TRP A 255 5.63 14.35 22.23
C TRP A 255 5.19 14.15 20.79
N SER A 256 4.81 12.92 20.40
CA SER A 256 4.32 12.66 19.04
C SER A 256 3.04 13.42 18.73
N LEU A 257 2.10 13.48 19.68
CA LEU A 257 0.85 14.22 19.52
C LEU A 257 1.06 15.73 19.52
N ALA A 258 1.86 16.24 20.45
CA ALA A 258 2.19 17.66 20.52
C ALA A 258 2.87 18.13 19.23
N LEU A 259 3.76 17.32 18.70
CA LEU A 259 4.50 17.63 17.51
C LEU A 259 3.66 17.55 16.24
N THR A 260 2.76 16.55 16.14
CA THR A 260 1.76 16.50 15.07
C THR A 260 0.86 17.74 15.13
N ALA A 261 0.39 18.12 16.33
CA ALA A 261 -0.41 19.32 16.52
C ALA A 261 0.36 20.60 16.14
N VAL A 262 1.62 20.71 16.55
CA VAL A 262 2.50 21.85 16.18
C VAL A 262 2.72 21.86 14.66
N SER A 263 2.95 20.72 14.02
CA SER A 263 3.13 20.65 12.57
C SER A 263 1.87 21.11 11.82
N VAL A 264 0.70 20.68 12.28
CA VAL A 264 -0.57 21.13 11.73
C VAL A 264 -0.79 22.62 12.01
N GLY A 265 -0.47 23.08 13.23
CA GLY A 265 -0.58 24.50 13.61
C GLY A 265 0.37 25.40 12.81
N LEU A 266 1.62 24.98 12.61
CA LEU A 266 2.57 25.73 11.76
C LEU A 266 2.10 25.81 10.31
N LEU A 267 1.45 24.76 9.80
CA LEU A 267 0.83 24.78 8.49
C LEU A 267 -0.22 25.90 8.35
N THR A 268 -0.99 26.14 9.40
CA THR A 268 -2.03 27.19 9.38
C THR A 268 -1.45 28.61 9.45
N GLN A 269 -0.16 28.76 9.75
CA GLN A 269 0.54 30.05 9.88
C GLN A 269 1.46 30.40 8.69
N LEU A 270 1.62 29.50 7.73
CA LEU A 270 2.48 29.76 6.57
C LEU A 270 1.67 30.54 5.53
N ASP A 271 2.23 31.63 4.97
CA ASP A 271 1.68 32.44 3.89
C ASP A 271 1.33 31.61 2.65
N VAL A 272 2.01 30.46 2.45
CA VAL A 272 1.71 29.48 1.41
C VAL A 272 0.27 28.96 1.53
N LEU A 273 -0.28 28.89 2.74
CA LEU A 273 -1.66 28.42 2.97
C LEU A 273 -2.72 29.49 2.75
N GLU A 274 -2.38 30.77 2.78
CA GLU A 274 -3.30 31.83 2.37
C GLU A 274 -3.64 31.73 0.88
N ARG A 275 -2.72 31.18 0.10
CA ARG A 275 -2.88 30.92 -1.35
C ARG A 275 -3.49 29.56 -1.66
N TRP A 276 -3.75 28.73 -0.63
CA TRP A 276 -4.25 27.37 -0.82
C TRP A 276 -5.78 27.32 -0.79
N ASP A 277 -6.40 27.27 -1.95
CA ASP A 277 -7.87 27.21 -2.12
C ASP A 277 -8.50 25.95 -1.48
N GLY A 278 -7.72 24.88 -1.30
CA GLY A 278 -8.19 23.64 -0.66
C GLY A 278 -8.50 23.77 0.83
N ARG A 279 -8.09 24.87 1.48
CA ARG A 279 -8.37 25.15 2.90
C ARG A 279 -9.87 25.16 3.16
N ASP A 280 -10.64 25.86 2.35
CA ASP A 280 -12.09 25.97 2.52
C ASP A 280 -12.78 24.63 2.33
N PHE A 281 -12.30 23.82 1.39
CA PHE A 281 -12.80 22.46 1.22
C PHE A 281 -12.48 21.57 2.41
N LEU A 282 -11.26 21.68 2.96
CA LEU A 282 -10.86 20.95 4.17
C LEU A 282 -11.72 21.33 5.37
N LEU A 283 -11.96 22.63 5.56
CA LEU A 283 -12.79 23.13 6.67
C LEU A 283 -14.23 22.63 6.57
N ARG A 284 -14.79 22.53 5.35
CA ARG A 284 -16.14 21.96 5.15
C ARG A 284 -16.24 20.47 5.50
N LEU A 285 -15.10 19.73 5.48
CA LEU A 285 -15.06 18.32 5.90
C LEU A 285 -15.12 18.17 7.43
N LEU A 286 -14.94 19.24 8.20
CA LEU A 286 -15.07 19.18 9.66
C LEU A 286 -16.53 19.09 10.07
N PRO A 287 -16.88 18.23 11.05
CA PRO A 287 -18.24 18.12 11.56
C PRO A 287 -18.76 19.48 12.07
N GLY A 288 -19.92 19.89 11.60
CA GLY A 288 -20.58 21.15 12.03
C GLY A 288 -20.17 22.42 11.27
N ALA A 289 -19.22 22.35 10.34
CA ALA A 289 -18.74 23.54 9.61
C ALA A 289 -19.54 23.87 8.32
N GLY A 290 -20.46 23.01 7.88
CA GLY A 290 -21.19 23.17 6.62
C GLY A 290 -22.72 23.12 6.78
N GLN A 291 -23.42 24.01 6.06
CA GLN A 291 -24.85 23.88 5.80
C GLN A 291 -25.00 22.93 4.60
N GLY A 292 -25.35 21.67 4.82
CA GLY A 292 -25.59 20.70 3.74
C GLY A 292 -25.56 19.28 4.24
N ASP A 293 -25.98 18.35 3.35
CA ASP A 293 -25.91 16.93 3.63
C ASP A 293 -24.44 16.49 3.70
N GLN A 294 -23.97 16.22 4.92
CA GLN A 294 -22.61 15.77 5.17
C GLN A 294 -22.29 14.45 4.44
N VAL A 295 -23.30 13.57 4.29
CA VAL A 295 -23.13 12.31 3.55
C VAL A 295 -22.78 12.59 2.10
N THR A 296 -23.48 13.49 1.45
CA THR A 296 -23.15 13.94 0.07
C THR A 296 -21.76 14.56 0.00
N LEU A 297 -21.35 15.36 0.99
CA LEU A 297 -20.03 15.94 1.03
C LEU A 297 -18.93 14.86 1.18
N TYR A 298 -19.09 13.93 2.13
CA TYR A 298 -18.10 12.86 2.36
C TYR A 298 -18.03 11.87 1.20
N THR A 299 -19.15 11.58 0.56
CA THR A 299 -19.21 10.67 -0.58
C THR A 299 -18.92 11.36 -1.91
N ALA A 300 -18.80 12.71 -1.93
CA ALA A 300 -18.72 13.51 -3.14
C ALA A 300 -19.92 13.30 -4.09
N GLY A 301 -21.10 13.05 -3.52
CA GLY A 301 -22.33 12.77 -4.27
C GLY A 301 -22.35 11.40 -4.97
N ARG A 302 -21.33 10.55 -4.75
CA ARG A 302 -21.18 9.26 -5.46
C ARG A 302 -22.31 8.26 -5.20
N PHE A 303 -23.00 8.37 -4.06
CA PHE A 303 -24.14 7.51 -3.72
C PHE A 303 -25.49 8.20 -3.92
N GLY A 304 -25.52 9.38 -4.57
CA GLY A 304 -26.76 10.04 -4.97
C GLY A 304 -27.45 9.28 -6.11
N GLU A 305 -28.77 9.39 -6.21
CA GLU A 305 -29.58 8.68 -7.21
C GLU A 305 -29.11 8.91 -8.66
N HIS A 306 -28.59 10.10 -8.98
CA HIS A 306 -28.10 10.50 -10.31
C HIS A 306 -26.58 10.55 -10.36
N SER A 307 -25.86 9.79 -9.55
CA SER A 307 -24.41 9.75 -9.61
C SER A 307 -23.93 8.89 -10.79
N SER A 308 -22.81 9.31 -11.41
CA SER A 308 -22.17 8.51 -12.46
C SER A 308 -21.78 7.09 -11.98
N LEU A 309 -21.57 6.91 -10.69
CA LEU A 309 -21.28 5.62 -10.10
C LEU A 309 -22.53 4.72 -10.11
N ASN A 310 -23.71 5.26 -9.80
CA ASN A 310 -24.97 4.50 -9.86
C ASN A 310 -25.34 4.14 -11.30
N GLU A 311 -25.08 5.01 -12.26
CA GLU A 311 -25.25 4.72 -13.69
C GLU A 311 -24.37 3.54 -14.13
N VAL A 312 -23.08 3.54 -13.71
CA VAL A 312 -22.16 2.43 -14.00
C VAL A 312 -22.61 1.15 -13.33
N VAL A 313 -23.04 1.20 -12.08
CA VAL A 313 -23.55 0.02 -11.34
C VAL A 313 -24.81 -0.51 -12.05
N GLY A 314 -25.77 0.34 -12.41
CA GLY A 314 -26.95 -0.04 -13.17
C GLY A 314 -26.60 -0.72 -14.49
N ALA A 315 -25.72 -0.09 -15.28
CA ALA A 315 -25.25 -0.65 -16.53
C ALA A 315 -24.53 -2.00 -16.38
N ALA A 316 -23.74 -2.19 -15.31
CA ALA A 316 -23.09 -3.48 -15.04
C ALA A 316 -24.10 -4.59 -14.75
N PHE A 317 -25.17 -4.28 -14.01
CA PHE A 317 -26.26 -5.24 -13.75
C PHE A 317 -27.08 -5.56 -15.00
N ASP A 318 -27.34 -4.57 -15.87
CA ASP A 318 -28.11 -4.76 -17.08
C ASP A 318 -27.34 -5.58 -18.14
N ILE A 319 -26.01 -5.47 -18.16
CA ILE A 319 -25.17 -6.08 -19.21
C ILE A 319 -24.78 -7.52 -18.85
N SER A 320 -24.20 -7.71 -17.68
CA SER A 320 -23.70 -9.02 -17.22
C SER A 320 -23.58 -9.05 -15.69
N PRO A 321 -24.68 -9.29 -14.96
CA PRO A 321 -24.68 -9.17 -13.50
C PRO A 321 -23.72 -10.15 -12.81
N MET A 322 -23.50 -11.34 -13.38
CA MET A 322 -22.70 -12.37 -12.74
C MET A 322 -21.20 -12.26 -13.01
N THR A 323 -20.81 -11.99 -14.26
CA THR A 323 -19.41 -12.03 -14.71
C THR A 323 -18.84 -10.68 -15.13
N GLY A 324 -19.67 -9.63 -15.15
CA GLY A 324 -19.25 -8.28 -15.52
C GLY A 324 -18.88 -8.12 -17.00
N ALA A 325 -18.27 -6.99 -17.33
CA ALA A 325 -17.83 -6.62 -18.68
C ALA A 325 -16.39 -7.06 -19.00
N GLY A 326 -15.74 -7.76 -18.08
CA GLY A 326 -14.34 -8.16 -18.22
C GLY A 326 -13.37 -6.97 -18.07
N VAL A 327 -12.09 -7.21 -18.35
CA VAL A 327 -11.02 -6.21 -18.19
C VAL A 327 -11.19 -4.98 -19.08
N ARG A 328 -11.93 -5.08 -20.18
CA ARG A 328 -12.27 -3.93 -21.05
C ARG A 328 -13.28 -2.98 -20.41
N GLY A 329 -14.00 -3.40 -19.38
CA GLY A 329 -14.86 -2.52 -18.58
C GLY A 329 -14.08 -1.48 -17.76
N LEU A 330 -12.78 -1.64 -17.60
CA LEU A 330 -11.88 -0.66 -16.95
C LEU A 330 -11.56 0.51 -17.90
N GLN A 331 -12.55 1.38 -18.11
CA GLN A 331 -12.38 2.58 -18.92
C GLN A 331 -11.68 3.69 -18.18
N LEU A 332 -12.12 3.87 -16.96
CA LEU A 332 -11.66 4.90 -16.03
C LEU A 332 -11.31 4.20 -14.71
N PRO A 333 -10.33 4.70 -13.97
CA PRO A 333 -10.17 4.25 -12.60
C PRO A 333 -11.46 4.60 -11.85
N TYR A 334 -12.24 3.57 -11.53
CA TYR A 334 -13.39 3.75 -10.66
C TYR A 334 -12.86 4.18 -9.28
N ASP A 335 -13.41 5.26 -8.77
CA ASP A 335 -13.06 5.73 -7.42
C ASP A 335 -13.69 4.84 -6.32
N ASN A 336 -13.77 3.53 -6.58
CA ASN A 336 -14.33 2.54 -5.67
C ASN A 336 -13.92 1.12 -6.10
N GLY A 337 -13.24 0.38 -5.23
CA GLY A 337 -12.78 -0.98 -5.54
C GLY A 337 -13.90 -2.01 -5.67
N TRP A 338 -15.03 -1.79 -4.99
CA TRP A 338 -16.20 -2.67 -5.09
C TRP A 338 -16.89 -2.52 -6.44
N VAL A 339 -17.02 -1.28 -6.93
CA VAL A 339 -17.59 -1.00 -8.25
C VAL A 339 -16.67 -1.50 -9.35
N GLU A 340 -15.36 -1.32 -9.21
CA GLU A 340 -14.39 -1.91 -10.14
C GLU A 340 -14.56 -3.44 -10.21
N ALA A 341 -14.61 -4.12 -9.07
CA ALA A 341 -14.81 -5.57 -9.03
C ALA A 341 -16.14 -6.00 -9.69
N LEU A 342 -17.21 -5.21 -9.49
CA LEU A 342 -18.52 -5.45 -10.14
C LEU A 342 -18.41 -5.28 -11.66
N VAL A 343 -17.76 -4.23 -12.13
CA VAL A 343 -17.65 -3.96 -13.57
C VAL A 343 -16.82 -5.01 -14.29
N ILE A 344 -15.68 -5.42 -13.71
CA ILE A 344 -14.78 -6.38 -14.35
C ILE A 344 -15.23 -7.83 -14.23
N ALA A 345 -15.87 -8.21 -13.13
CA ALA A 345 -16.17 -9.62 -12.83
C ALA A 345 -17.56 -9.85 -12.22
N GLY A 346 -18.44 -8.88 -12.31
CA GLY A 346 -19.84 -8.99 -11.84
C GLY A 346 -19.94 -9.22 -10.33
N VAL A 347 -21.07 -9.78 -9.91
CA VAL A 347 -21.31 -10.17 -8.50
C VAL A 347 -20.24 -11.16 -8.02
N ILE A 348 -19.77 -12.08 -8.89
CA ILE A 348 -18.69 -13.01 -8.57
C ILE A 348 -17.42 -12.21 -8.22
N GLY A 349 -17.11 -11.15 -8.97
CA GLY A 349 -15.98 -10.27 -8.68
C GLY A 349 -16.07 -9.58 -7.32
N VAL A 350 -17.25 -9.09 -6.96
CA VAL A 350 -17.51 -8.48 -5.64
C VAL A 350 -17.31 -9.50 -4.51
N VAL A 351 -17.79 -10.72 -4.68
CA VAL A 351 -17.60 -11.80 -3.69
C VAL A 351 -16.13 -12.15 -3.56
N LEU A 352 -15.41 -12.30 -4.68
CA LEU A 352 -13.98 -12.61 -4.69
C LEU A 352 -13.14 -11.45 -4.08
N HIS A 353 -13.48 -10.20 -4.39
CA HIS A 353 -12.83 -9.02 -3.80
C HIS A 353 -13.04 -8.98 -2.29
N THR A 354 -14.28 -9.23 -1.82
CA THR A 354 -14.61 -9.34 -0.40
C THR A 354 -13.81 -10.46 0.27
N ALA A 355 -13.79 -11.64 -0.36
CA ALA A 355 -13.03 -12.78 0.15
C ALA A 355 -11.52 -12.51 0.22
N LEU A 356 -10.97 -11.79 -0.76
CA LEU A 356 -9.56 -11.40 -0.77
C LEU A 356 -9.22 -10.44 0.38
N LEU A 357 -10.03 -9.39 0.58
CA LEU A 357 -9.86 -8.46 1.71
C LEU A 357 -10.03 -9.20 3.04
N ALA A 358 -11.01 -10.09 3.14
CA ALA A 358 -11.22 -10.94 4.32
C ALA A 358 -10.03 -11.88 4.56
N ALA A 359 -9.45 -12.49 3.51
CA ALA A 359 -8.28 -13.35 3.64
C ALA A 359 -7.04 -12.58 4.15
N LEU A 360 -6.82 -11.35 3.69
CA LEU A 360 -5.78 -10.47 4.22
C LEU A 360 -6.03 -10.12 5.70
N PHE A 361 -7.26 -9.79 6.05
CA PHE A 361 -7.65 -9.45 7.42
C PHE A 361 -7.50 -10.66 8.36
N VAL A 362 -7.99 -11.83 7.96
CA VAL A 362 -7.87 -13.08 8.72
C VAL A 362 -6.40 -13.50 8.83
N GLY A 363 -5.61 -13.37 7.75
CA GLY A 363 -4.16 -13.63 7.77
C GLY A 363 -3.43 -12.75 8.80
N TRP A 364 -3.79 -11.47 8.87
CA TRP A 364 -3.27 -10.58 9.91
C TRP A 364 -3.72 -11.00 11.31
N LEU A 365 -5.00 -11.32 11.51
CA LEU A 365 -5.52 -11.72 12.83
C LEU A 365 -4.84 -12.97 13.37
N HIS A 366 -4.59 -13.99 12.52
CA HIS A 366 -3.87 -15.20 12.93
C HIS A 366 -2.40 -14.94 13.27
N GLY A 367 -1.76 -13.97 12.59
CA GLY A 367 -0.40 -13.53 12.86
C GLY A 367 -0.29 -12.41 13.92
N ARG A 368 -1.42 -12.01 14.53
CA ARG A 368 -1.46 -10.85 15.44
C ARG A 368 -0.54 -11.05 16.64
N SER A 369 0.33 -10.08 16.84
CA SER A 369 1.27 -10.02 17.95
C SER A 369 1.58 -8.57 18.30
N ALA A 370 2.19 -8.33 19.46
CA ALA A 370 2.67 -7.00 19.84
C ALA A 370 3.91 -6.53 19.06
N ARG A 371 4.36 -7.30 18.06
CA ARG A 371 5.51 -6.95 17.23
C ARG A 371 5.17 -5.80 16.29
N PRO A 372 6.14 -4.90 16.00
CA PRO A 372 5.91 -3.75 15.13
C PRO A 372 5.42 -4.12 13.74
N GLU A 373 5.90 -5.25 13.20
CA GLU A 373 5.50 -5.77 11.89
C GLU A 373 4.01 -6.14 11.86
N SER A 374 3.50 -6.71 12.95
CA SER A 374 2.08 -7.05 13.06
C SER A 374 1.20 -5.82 13.19
N VAL A 375 1.68 -4.78 13.90
CA VAL A 375 0.98 -3.49 14.00
C VAL A 375 0.95 -2.80 12.64
N LEU A 376 2.07 -2.78 11.91
CA LEU A 376 2.14 -2.27 10.54
C LEU A 376 1.18 -3.04 9.62
N ALA A 377 1.20 -4.38 9.66
CA ALA A 377 0.33 -5.23 8.84
C ALA A 377 -1.15 -4.91 9.09
N GLY A 378 -1.55 -4.79 10.37
CA GLY A 378 -2.92 -4.43 10.72
C GLY A 378 -3.32 -3.05 10.21
N GLY A 379 -2.46 -2.05 10.36
CA GLY A 379 -2.71 -0.72 9.83
C GLY A 379 -2.85 -0.71 8.31
N LEU A 380 -1.98 -1.45 7.60
CA LEU A 380 -2.05 -1.56 6.13
C LEU A 380 -3.33 -2.26 5.67
N VAL A 381 -3.70 -3.39 6.29
CA VAL A 381 -4.94 -4.10 5.96
C VAL A 381 -6.15 -3.20 6.17
N LEU A 382 -6.24 -2.52 7.32
CA LEU A 382 -7.33 -1.58 7.60
C LEU A 382 -7.33 -0.40 6.62
N ALA A 383 -6.15 0.13 6.27
CA ALA A 383 -6.03 1.22 5.30
C ALA A 383 -6.51 0.78 3.90
N VAL A 384 -6.17 -0.44 3.47
CA VAL A 384 -6.61 -1.00 2.17
C VAL A 384 -8.11 -1.24 2.16
N VAL A 385 -8.67 -1.84 3.22
CA VAL A 385 -10.13 -2.06 3.35
C VAL A 385 -10.87 -0.72 3.32
N GLY A 386 -10.43 0.27 4.11
CA GLY A 386 -11.05 1.59 4.12
C GLY A 386 -10.87 2.35 2.81
N ALA A 387 -9.70 2.25 2.17
CA ALA A 387 -9.44 2.89 0.88
C ALA A 387 -10.29 2.30 -0.25
N SER A 388 -10.68 1.01 -0.18
CA SER A 388 -11.50 0.35 -1.21
C SER A 388 -12.86 1.01 -1.44
N PHE A 389 -13.34 1.83 -0.49
CA PHE A 389 -14.55 2.67 -0.69
C PHE A 389 -14.29 3.96 -1.48
N GLY A 390 -13.05 4.33 -1.72
CA GLY A 390 -12.68 5.56 -2.44
C GLY A 390 -11.62 5.37 -3.52
N LEU A 391 -11.07 4.16 -3.66
CA LEU A 391 -10.05 3.79 -4.64
C LEU A 391 -9.96 2.27 -4.72
N PRO A 392 -9.73 1.65 -5.87
CA PRO A 392 -9.43 0.21 -5.96
C PRO A 392 -8.00 -0.07 -5.47
N ALA A 393 -7.78 -0.01 -4.16
CA ALA A 393 -6.46 0.02 -3.52
C ALA A 393 -5.53 -1.15 -3.87
N ILE A 394 -6.10 -2.31 -4.29
CA ILE A 394 -5.34 -3.53 -4.62
C ILE A 394 -5.01 -3.68 -6.11
N THR A 395 -5.61 -2.85 -6.98
CA THR A 395 -5.45 -2.87 -8.44
C THR A 395 -5.04 -1.51 -9.00
N ALA A 396 -5.24 -0.43 -8.21
CA ALA A 396 -4.94 0.92 -8.67
C ALA A 396 -3.45 1.16 -8.85
N ASN A 397 -3.00 1.13 -10.08
CA ASN A 397 -1.71 1.66 -10.56
C ASN A 397 -0.54 1.60 -9.54
N ARG A 398 0.14 2.71 -9.36
CA ARG A 398 1.34 2.87 -8.52
C ARG A 398 1.11 2.49 -7.06
N CYS A 399 -0.05 2.84 -6.49
CA CYS A 399 -0.29 2.55 -5.07
C CYS A 399 -0.45 1.05 -4.81
N ALA A 400 -1.05 0.28 -5.74
CA ALA A 400 -1.14 -1.17 -5.61
C ALA A 400 0.23 -1.82 -5.51
N THR A 401 1.22 -1.38 -6.28
CA THR A 401 2.58 -1.90 -6.21
C THR A 401 3.18 -1.77 -4.81
N ILE A 402 3.09 -0.59 -4.17
CA ILE A 402 3.59 -0.38 -2.79
C ILE A 402 2.80 -1.22 -1.79
N VAL A 403 1.48 -1.24 -1.92
CA VAL A 403 0.59 -2.04 -1.06
C VAL A 403 0.98 -3.52 -1.13
N TRP A 404 1.17 -4.08 -2.33
CA TRP A 404 1.53 -5.49 -2.49
C TRP A 404 2.99 -5.80 -2.12
N LEU A 405 3.94 -4.86 -2.28
CA LEU A 405 5.29 -5.01 -1.72
C LEU A 405 5.24 -5.18 -0.21
N LEU A 406 4.46 -4.37 0.49
CA LEU A 406 4.36 -4.41 1.95
C LEU A 406 3.53 -5.59 2.45
N LEU A 407 2.30 -5.79 1.94
CA LEU A 407 1.44 -6.90 2.33
C LEU A 407 2.04 -8.24 1.89
N GLY A 408 2.68 -8.29 0.73
CA GLY A 408 3.41 -9.46 0.25
C GLY A 408 4.47 -9.92 1.24
N LEU A 409 5.33 -9.02 1.71
CA LEU A 409 6.38 -9.32 2.69
C LEU A 409 5.84 -9.65 4.09
N LEU A 410 4.71 -9.04 4.48
CA LEU A 410 4.14 -9.21 5.82
C LEU A 410 3.28 -10.46 5.96
N LEU A 411 2.46 -10.78 4.96
CA LEU A 411 1.38 -11.75 5.07
C LEU A 411 1.43 -12.89 4.03
N VAL A 412 1.95 -12.63 2.83
CA VAL A 412 1.77 -13.53 1.67
C VAL A 412 2.94 -14.48 1.47
N VAL A 413 4.18 -13.99 1.57
CA VAL A 413 5.37 -14.78 1.26
C VAL A 413 5.83 -15.58 2.48
N ALA A 414 6.08 -16.88 2.27
CA ALA A 414 6.62 -17.75 3.31
C ALA A 414 8.06 -17.36 3.67
N ARG A 415 8.35 -17.40 4.97
CA ARG A 415 9.70 -17.14 5.45
C ARG A 415 10.54 -18.42 5.40
N PRO A 416 11.84 -18.35 5.03
CA PRO A 416 12.73 -19.49 5.12
C PRO A 416 12.74 -20.08 6.53
N ALA A 417 12.82 -21.42 6.65
CA ALA A 417 12.78 -22.14 7.95
C ALA A 417 13.82 -21.64 8.96
N ALA A 418 15.00 -21.17 8.51
CA ALA A 418 16.03 -20.55 9.35
C ALA A 418 15.61 -19.22 10.00
N ALA A 419 14.57 -18.56 9.47
CA ALA A 419 14.01 -17.32 10.02
C ALA A 419 12.81 -17.58 10.95
N THR A 420 12.36 -18.83 11.10
CA THR A 420 11.18 -19.21 11.90
C THR A 420 11.36 -19.07 13.40
N THR A 421 12.56 -18.77 13.89
CA THR A 421 12.77 -18.40 15.32
C THR A 421 11.98 -17.17 15.76
N TRP A 422 11.43 -16.41 14.81
CA TRP A 422 10.59 -15.23 15.06
C TRP A 422 9.15 -15.56 15.49
N TRP A 423 8.67 -16.79 15.19
CA TRP A 423 7.29 -17.22 15.40
C TRP A 423 7.15 -18.38 16.42
N GLN A 424 8.23 -18.72 17.12
CA GLN A 424 8.12 -19.64 18.24
C GLN A 424 7.17 -19.04 19.28
N ARG A 425 6.08 -19.75 19.54
CA ARG A 425 5.07 -19.37 20.53
C ARG A 425 5.75 -19.02 21.84
N PRO A 426 5.39 -17.90 22.52
CA PRO A 426 5.87 -17.68 23.88
C PRO A 426 5.29 -18.81 24.75
N GLY A 427 6.07 -19.83 25.04
CA GLY A 427 5.64 -20.96 25.86
C GLY A 427 6.40 -22.26 25.64
N GLU A 428 6.95 -22.51 24.45
CA GLU A 428 7.61 -23.81 24.17
C GLU A 428 9.13 -23.82 24.41
N GLY A 429 9.72 -22.74 24.89
CA GLY A 429 11.18 -22.59 25.08
C GLY A 429 11.68 -22.65 26.51
N ARG A 430 10.89 -23.12 27.50
CA ARG A 430 11.45 -23.47 28.84
C ARG A 430 11.86 -24.92 28.87
N HIS A 431 12.75 -25.35 27.98
CA HIS A 431 13.53 -26.53 28.26
C HIS A 431 14.55 -26.18 29.34
N ARG A 432 14.37 -26.87 30.46
CA ARG A 432 15.19 -26.92 31.64
C ARG A 432 16.68 -26.93 31.26
N VAL A 433 17.37 -25.87 31.63
CA VAL A 433 18.82 -25.94 31.79
C VAL A 433 19.05 -26.97 32.88
N PRO A 434 19.80 -28.07 32.62
CA PRO A 434 20.18 -29.01 33.69
C PRO A 434 20.90 -28.23 34.78
N PRO A 435 20.63 -28.48 36.04
CA PRO A 435 21.35 -27.81 37.12
C PRO A 435 22.84 -28.06 36.95
N ALA A 436 23.61 -26.97 36.90
CA ALA A 436 25.07 -27.04 36.88
C ALA A 436 25.53 -27.88 38.05
N VAL A 437 26.22 -29.00 37.75
CA VAL A 437 26.88 -29.84 38.74
C VAL A 437 27.91 -28.97 39.42
N ALA A 438 27.67 -28.64 40.68
CA ALA A 438 28.62 -27.89 41.51
C ALA A 438 29.95 -28.69 41.61
N PRO A 439 31.11 -28.07 41.38
CA PRO A 439 32.39 -28.75 41.54
C PRO A 439 32.58 -29.12 43.01
N ARG A 440 32.77 -30.42 43.30
CA ARG A 440 33.19 -30.93 44.60
C ARG A 440 34.54 -30.28 44.97
N LEU A 441 34.54 -29.44 45.97
CA LEU A 441 35.74 -29.01 46.64
C LEU A 441 36.43 -30.24 47.29
N VAL A 442 37.50 -30.69 46.70
CA VAL A 442 38.43 -31.66 47.26
C VAL A 442 39.18 -30.99 48.41
N GLY A 443 39.01 -31.48 49.58
CA GLY A 443 39.59 -30.99 50.82
C GLY A 443 41.13 -30.91 50.77
N ALA A 444 41.67 -29.75 51.13
CA ALA A 444 43.09 -29.58 51.41
C ALA A 444 43.38 -30.09 52.79
N GLY A 445 44.17 -31.20 52.82
CA GLY A 445 44.68 -31.79 54.03
C GLY A 445 45.66 -30.88 54.77
N ARG A 446 45.50 -30.85 56.06
CA ARG A 446 46.50 -30.35 57.04
C ARG A 446 47.78 -31.17 56.95
N ARG A 447 48.92 -30.52 57.09
CA ARG A 447 50.14 -30.98 57.67
C ARG A 447 50.93 -29.85 58.33
N PRO A 448 51.87 -30.20 59.15
CA PRO A 448 51.88 -29.94 60.59
C PRO A 448 52.58 -28.65 60.90
#